data_1d727265c6377b1f23f86913f461e06d
#
_entry.id   1d727265c6377b1f23f86913f461e06d
#
_cell.length_a   1.000
_cell.length_b   1.000
_cell.length_c   1.000
_cell.angle_alpha   90.00
_cell.angle_beta   90.00
_cell.angle_gamma   90.00
#
_symmetry.space_group_name_H-M   'P 1'
#
loop_
_entity.id
_entity.type
_entity.pdbx_description
1 polymer ?
#
loop_
_entity_poly.entity_id
_entity_poly.type
_entity_poly.pdbx_seq_one_letter_code
_entity_poly.pdbx_strand_id
1 'polypeptide(L)'
;RVTKDGVITVEEAKGVDTYVNEVIGMQFDRGYLSPYFVTNTEDMITEYENPYILIHDKKISNMQEIVPLLEKCVGESRPLLMIAEDVESQALGVLVVNRLRAQLKVVAVKAPGFGDRRKAMLEDIAILTGGTVISEEKGFKLENADITHLGQAEKIVVDKDNTTIVNGGGTEDMIAARINQIKAQIETTTSDYDREKLQERLAKLAGGVAVLYVGAPTEIEMKEKKDRVDDALNSTRAAVEEGVVPGGGVALVRA
;
A
#
# COMPACT_ATOMS: atom_id res chain seq x y z
N ARG A 1 -10.89 -7.98 15.20
CA ARG A 1 -9.70 -8.65 14.67
C ARG A 1 -8.65 -7.61 14.33
N VAL A 2 -8.92 -6.69 13.42
CA VAL A 2 -8.05 -5.52 13.22
C VAL A 2 -8.51 -4.38 14.13
N THR A 3 -7.55 -3.55 14.57
CA THR A 3 -7.86 -2.37 15.41
C THR A 3 -8.61 -1.31 14.59
N LYS A 4 -9.04 -0.20 15.22
CA LYS A 4 -9.66 0.92 14.50
C LYS A 4 -8.77 1.50 13.38
N ASP A 5 -7.46 1.34 13.50
CA ASP A 5 -6.44 1.78 12.54
C ASP A 5 -6.09 0.67 11.52
N GLY A 6 -6.76 -0.50 11.60
CA GLY A 6 -6.55 -1.62 10.70
C GLY A 6 -7.21 -1.41 9.34
N VAL A 7 -6.61 -2.00 8.32
CA VAL A 7 -7.08 -1.91 6.94
C VAL A 7 -7.97 -3.11 6.62
N ILE A 8 -9.08 -2.86 5.94
CA ILE A 8 -9.99 -3.89 5.45
C ILE A 8 -10.07 -3.77 3.94
N THR A 9 -9.82 -4.89 3.24
CA THR A 9 -10.03 -5.01 1.80
C THR A 9 -11.09 -6.08 1.53
N VAL A 10 -11.81 -5.93 0.42
CA VAL A 10 -12.88 -6.85 0.02
C VAL A 10 -12.46 -7.57 -1.25
N GLU A 11 -12.49 -8.90 -1.21
CA GLU A 11 -12.10 -9.76 -2.31
C GLU A 11 -13.19 -10.79 -2.61
N GLU A 12 -13.14 -11.40 -3.79
CA GLU A 12 -14.02 -12.49 -4.16
C GLU A 12 -13.49 -13.82 -3.61
N ALA A 13 -14.37 -14.58 -2.94
CA ALA A 13 -14.03 -15.92 -2.50
C ALA A 13 -14.09 -16.90 -3.67
N LYS A 14 -13.27 -17.95 -3.61
CA LYS A 14 -13.32 -19.06 -4.58
C LYS A 14 -14.51 -20.01 -4.38
N GLY A 15 -15.28 -19.82 -3.32
CA GLY A 15 -16.40 -20.66 -2.93
C GLY A 15 -17.62 -19.86 -2.48
N VAL A 16 -18.61 -20.57 -1.93
CA VAL A 16 -19.89 -19.96 -1.51
C VAL A 16 -19.82 -19.26 -0.15
N ASP A 17 -18.84 -19.60 0.66
CA ASP A 17 -18.71 -19.07 2.02
C ASP A 17 -17.99 -17.72 2.03
N THR A 18 -18.48 -16.82 2.88
CA THR A 18 -17.83 -15.56 3.19
C THR A 18 -16.96 -15.73 4.43
N TYR A 19 -15.69 -15.33 4.36
CA TYR A 19 -14.74 -15.46 5.47
C TYR A 19 -13.76 -14.28 5.49
N VAL A 20 -13.08 -14.11 6.64
CA VAL A 20 -12.06 -13.06 6.83
C VAL A 20 -10.73 -13.72 7.13
N ASN A 21 -9.70 -13.33 6.40
CA ASN A 21 -8.30 -13.63 6.70
C ASN A 21 -7.59 -12.39 7.19
N GLU A 22 -6.77 -12.54 8.21
CA GLU A 22 -5.83 -11.50 8.65
C GLU A 22 -4.47 -11.82 8.05
N VAL A 23 -3.91 -10.86 7.33
CA VAL A 23 -2.62 -11.01 6.66
C VAL A 23 -1.68 -9.88 7.05
N ILE A 24 -0.39 -10.13 6.93
CA ILE A 24 0.63 -9.10 7.08
C ILE A 24 0.45 -8.08 5.95
N GLY A 25 0.33 -6.81 6.31
CA GLY A 25 0.12 -5.77 5.33
C GLY A 25 0.13 -4.38 5.95
N MET A 26 0.08 -3.36 5.10
CA MET A 26 0.12 -1.97 5.51
C MET A 26 -0.61 -1.09 4.50
N GLN A 27 -1.23 -0.02 4.99
CA GLN A 27 -1.69 1.08 4.15
C GLN A 27 -0.97 2.37 4.54
N PHE A 28 -0.66 3.19 3.55
CA PHE A 28 -0.14 4.54 3.77
C PHE A 28 -0.79 5.54 2.81
N ASP A 29 -0.87 6.79 3.25
CA ASP A 29 -1.64 7.88 2.63
C ASP A 29 -0.86 8.50 1.46
N ARG A 30 -0.64 7.71 0.41
CA ARG A 30 -0.06 8.13 -0.87
C ARG A 30 -0.69 7.30 -1.99
N GLY A 31 -1.34 7.98 -2.91
CA GLY A 31 -1.93 7.36 -4.09
C GLY A 31 -1.02 7.39 -5.30
N TYR A 32 -1.52 6.94 -6.43
CA TYR A 32 -0.78 6.90 -7.68
C TYR A 32 -0.42 8.32 -8.17
N LEU A 33 0.77 8.46 -8.76
CA LEU A 33 1.25 9.74 -9.31
C LEU A 33 0.55 10.14 -10.61
N SER A 34 -0.15 9.21 -11.26
CA SER A 34 -0.88 9.48 -12.49
C SER A 34 -2.10 8.56 -12.59
N PRO A 35 -3.29 9.09 -12.96
CA PRO A 35 -4.47 8.27 -13.20
C PRO A 35 -4.31 7.30 -14.38
N TYR A 36 -3.31 7.50 -15.24
CA TYR A 36 -3.00 6.57 -16.32
C TYR A 36 -2.42 5.22 -15.85
N PHE A 37 -2.08 5.09 -14.57
CA PHE A 37 -1.70 3.80 -13.97
C PHE A 37 -2.90 2.93 -13.63
N VAL A 38 -4.10 3.46 -13.58
CA VAL A 38 -5.34 2.76 -13.22
C VAL A 38 -5.55 1.50 -14.07
N THR A 39 -5.86 0.40 -13.41
CA THR A 39 -6.19 -0.89 -14.03
C THR A 39 -7.69 -1.18 -14.01
N ASN A 40 -8.39 -0.71 -12.98
CA ASN A 40 -9.83 -0.75 -12.84
C ASN A 40 -10.38 0.68 -12.92
N THR A 41 -11.02 1.01 -14.04
CA THR A 41 -11.54 2.37 -14.31
C THR A 41 -12.89 2.64 -13.65
N GLU A 42 -13.62 1.61 -13.22
CA GLU A 42 -14.88 1.78 -12.48
C GLU A 42 -14.60 2.35 -11.08
N ASP A 43 -13.67 1.75 -10.38
CA ASP A 43 -13.28 2.14 -9.02
C ASP A 43 -12.12 3.14 -8.99
N MET A 44 -11.52 3.44 -10.14
CA MET A 44 -10.33 4.31 -10.28
C MET A 44 -9.15 3.84 -9.42
N ILE A 45 -8.88 2.55 -9.41
CA ILE A 45 -7.78 1.93 -8.67
C ILE A 45 -6.79 1.20 -9.58
N THR A 46 -5.60 1.02 -9.08
CA THR A 46 -4.58 0.13 -9.65
C THR A 46 -4.44 -1.09 -8.77
N GLU A 47 -4.70 -2.26 -9.32
CA GLU A 47 -4.51 -3.53 -8.62
C GLU A 47 -3.49 -4.37 -9.36
N TYR A 48 -2.52 -4.91 -8.63
CA TYR A 48 -1.56 -5.88 -9.15
C TYR A 48 -1.36 -7.03 -8.18
N GLU A 49 -1.37 -8.25 -8.71
CA GLU A 49 -1.04 -9.47 -7.98
C GLU A 49 0.44 -9.82 -8.15
N ASN A 50 1.04 -10.34 -7.09
CA ASN A 50 2.45 -10.75 -7.03
C ASN A 50 3.43 -9.67 -7.52
N PRO A 51 3.26 -8.39 -7.13
CA PRO A 51 4.14 -7.33 -7.58
C PRO A 51 5.52 -7.41 -6.96
N TYR A 52 6.50 -6.89 -7.68
CA TYR A 52 7.74 -6.41 -7.10
C TYR A 52 7.55 -4.99 -6.54
N ILE A 53 8.31 -4.64 -5.51
CA ILE A 53 8.23 -3.34 -4.84
C ILE A 53 9.63 -2.72 -4.79
N LEU A 54 9.83 -1.66 -5.55
CA LEU A 54 11.04 -0.84 -5.48
C LEU A 54 10.85 0.24 -4.42
N ILE A 55 11.79 0.34 -3.50
CA ILE A 55 11.77 1.31 -2.41
C ILE A 55 13.03 2.19 -2.53
N HIS A 56 12.84 3.48 -2.80
CA HIS A 56 13.93 4.43 -3.01
C HIS A 56 13.73 5.68 -2.16
N ASP A 57 14.79 6.16 -1.53
CA ASP A 57 14.73 7.28 -0.59
C ASP A 57 14.87 8.67 -1.24
N LYS A 58 15.19 8.73 -2.52
CA LYS A 58 15.35 9.97 -3.30
C LYS A 58 14.34 10.08 -4.44
N LYS A 59 14.43 11.19 -5.15
CA LYS A 59 13.65 11.42 -6.38
C LYS A 59 14.20 10.59 -7.53
N ILE A 60 13.31 10.11 -8.39
CA ILE A 60 13.66 9.47 -9.65
C ILE A 60 13.45 10.48 -10.77
N SER A 61 14.54 10.99 -11.33
CA SER A 61 14.54 11.96 -12.44
C SER A 61 15.02 11.32 -13.75
N ASN A 62 15.96 10.39 -13.67
CA ASN A 62 16.56 9.76 -14.83
C ASN A 62 16.05 8.31 -15.00
N MET A 63 15.24 8.11 -16.05
CA MET A 63 14.73 6.77 -16.37
C MET A 63 15.79 5.74 -16.74
N GLN A 64 16.95 6.19 -17.25
CA GLN A 64 18.02 5.26 -17.63
C GLN A 64 18.56 4.45 -16.46
N GLU A 65 18.47 5.00 -15.24
CA GLU A 65 18.90 4.31 -14.01
C GLU A 65 18.01 3.11 -13.64
N ILE A 66 16.74 3.13 -14.06
CA ILE A 66 15.77 2.07 -13.71
C ILE A 66 15.39 1.17 -14.90
N VAL A 67 15.75 1.53 -16.14
CA VAL A 67 15.46 0.71 -17.32
C VAL A 67 15.92 -0.74 -17.17
N PRO A 68 17.16 -1.02 -16.72
CA PRO A 68 17.61 -2.42 -16.55
C PRO A 68 16.75 -3.20 -15.55
N LEU A 69 16.25 -2.55 -14.50
CA LEU A 69 15.37 -3.16 -13.52
C LEU A 69 13.98 -3.42 -14.11
N LEU A 70 13.44 -2.46 -14.86
CA LEU A 70 12.14 -2.61 -15.54
C LEU A 70 12.18 -3.76 -16.56
N GLU A 71 13.24 -3.89 -17.33
CA GLU A 71 13.43 -4.98 -18.30
C GLU A 71 13.41 -6.36 -17.61
N LYS A 72 14.05 -6.48 -16.44
CA LYS A 72 14.03 -7.71 -15.64
C LYS A 72 12.63 -8.03 -15.13
N CYS A 73 11.90 -7.04 -14.61
CA CYS A 73 10.51 -7.22 -14.16
C CYS A 73 9.60 -7.66 -15.30
N VAL A 74 9.76 -7.05 -16.48
CA VAL A 74 9.03 -7.45 -17.71
C VAL A 74 9.40 -8.89 -18.13
N GLY A 75 10.67 -9.24 -18.08
CA GLY A 75 11.16 -10.60 -18.38
C GLY A 75 10.51 -11.67 -17.50
N GLU A 76 10.24 -11.36 -16.25
CA GLU A 76 9.54 -12.24 -15.31
C GLU A 76 8.00 -12.06 -15.33
N SER A 77 7.48 -11.18 -16.19
CA SER A 77 6.06 -10.86 -16.30
C SER A 77 5.42 -10.38 -14.99
N ARG A 78 6.23 -9.84 -14.06
CA ARG A 78 5.76 -9.34 -12.76
C ARG A 78 5.53 -7.83 -12.78
N PRO A 79 4.42 -7.36 -12.18
CA PRO A 79 4.18 -5.93 -12.00
C PRO A 79 5.19 -5.29 -11.06
N LEU A 80 5.38 -3.97 -11.16
CA LEU A 80 6.25 -3.19 -10.30
C LEU A 80 5.49 -2.03 -9.62
N LEU A 81 5.50 -2.00 -8.30
CA LEU A 81 5.20 -0.81 -7.50
C LEU A 81 6.51 -0.06 -7.24
N MET A 82 6.55 1.21 -7.60
CA MET A 82 7.67 2.10 -7.33
C MET A 82 7.30 3.07 -6.21
N ILE A 83 8.03 3.00 -5.10
CA ILE A 83 7.90 3.93 -3.97
C ILE A 83 9.18 4.77 -3.93
N ALA A 84 9.07 6.06 -4.20
CA ALA A 84 10.19 6.99 -4.19
C ALA A 84 9.82 8.31 -3.52
N GLU A 85 10.79 9.14 -3.16
CA GLU A 85 10.51 10.48 -2.66
C GLU A 85 9.60 11.25 -3.62
N ASP A 86 9.93 11.21 -4.91
CA ASP A 86 9.10 11.70 -6.02
C ASP A 86 9.55 11.01 -7.31
N VAL A 87 8.71 11.08 -8.36
CA VAL A 87 9.10 10.73 -9.72
C VAL A 87 8.89 11.98 -10.57
N GLU A 88 9.98 12.54 -11.10
CA GLU A 88 9.92 13.79 -11.85
C GLU A 88 9.14 13.63 -13.16
N SER A 89 8.57 14.74 -13.64
CA SER A 89 7.63 14.75 -14.76
C SER A 89 8.14 14.03 -16.00
N GLN A 90 9.45 14.14 -16.31
CA GLN A 90 10.04 13.46 -17.47
C GLN A 90 10.07 11.94 -17.27
N ALA A 91 10.51 11.47 -16.11
CA ALA A 91 10.54 10.06 -15.77
C ALA A 91 9.12 9.49 -15.69
N LEU A 92 8.20 10.21 -15.05
CA LEU A 92 6.79 9.83 -14.96
C LEU A 92 6.15 9.71 -16.35
N GLY A 93 6.41 10.65 -17.24
CA GLY A 93 5.91 10.64 -18.62
C GLY A 93 6.36 9.38 -19.38
N VAL A 94 7.62 8.95 -19.22
CA VAL A 94 8.14 7.74 -19.83
C VAL A 94 7.43 6.50 -19.28
N LEU A 95 7.22 6.41 -17.96
CA LEU A 95 6.47 5.30 -17.33
C LEU A 95 5.05 5.21 -17.87
N VAL A 96 4.34 6.35 -17.93
CA VAL A 96 2.96 6.42 -18.43
C VAL A 96 2.88 5.99 -19.90
N VAL A 97 3.78 6.48 -20.75
CA VAL A 97 3.81 6.10 -22.18
C VAL A 97 4.05 4.60 -22.34
N ASN A 98 4.99 4.03 -21.59
CA ASN A 98 5.26 2.59 -21.66
C ASN A 98 4.11 1.76 -21.05
N ARG A 99 3.43 2.26 -20.02
CA ARG A 99 2.22 1.63 -19.48
C ARG A 99 1.11 1.56 -20.53
N LEU A 100 0.90 2.63 -21.30
CA LEU A 100 -0.16 2.72 -22.29
C LEU A 100 0.18 1.98 -23.62
N ARG A 101 1.43 2.05 -24.07
CA ARG A 101 1.85 1.52 -25.38
C ARG A 101 2.44 0.11 -25.32
N ALA A 102 3.25 -0.16 -24.31
CA ALA A 102 3.98 -1.42 -24.17
C ALA A 102 3.37 -2.36 -23.11
N GLN A 103 2.22 -1.99 -22.53
CA GLN A 103 1.55 -2.73 -21.44
C GLN A 103 2.48 -3.01 -20.25
N LEU A 104 3.43 -2.10 -19.97
CA LEU A 104 4.26 -2.18 -18.78
C LEU A 104 3.37 -2.15 -17.53
N LYS A 105 3.43 -3.19 -16.73
CA LYS A 105 2.67 -3.28 -15.48
C LYS A 105 3.42 -2.54 -14.38
N VAL A 106 3.19 -1.24 -14.26
CA VAL A 106 3.86 -0.37 -13.29
C VAL A 106 2.89 0.61 -12.66
N VAL A 107 3.13 0.93 -11.41
CA VAL A 107 2.52 2.07 -10.71
C VAL A 107 3.59 2.75 -9.87
N ALA A 108 3.57 4.08 -9.85
CA ALA A 108 4.48 4.89 -9.06
C ALA A 108 3.71 5.71 -8.04
N VAL A 109 4.21 5.73 -6.80
CA VAL A 109 3.66 6.48 -5.67
C VAL A 109 4.78 7.23 -4.95
N LYS A 110 4.41 8.31 -4.23
CA LYS A 110 5.35 8.98 -3.33
C LYS A 110 5.56 8.20 -2.05
N ALA A 111 6.77 8.25 -1.52
CA ALA A 111 7.08 7.73 -0.21
C ALA A 111 6.29 8.49 0.88
N PRO A 112 5.76 7.78 1.89
CA PRO A 112 5.06 8.43 2.99
C PRO A 112 6.02 9.19 3.91
N GLY A 113 5.53 10.27 4.52
CA GLY A 113 6.30 11.08 5.47
C GLY A 113 7.32 12.01 4.81
N PHE A 114 8.13 12.66 5.66
CA PHE A 114 9.16 13.63 5.28
C PHE A 114 10.41 13.43 6.15
N GLY A 115 11.59 13.77 5.61
CA GLY A 115 12.86 13.72 6.34
C GLY A 115 13.16 12.35 6.94
N ASP A 116 13.61 12.32 8.19
CA ASP A 116 13.98 11.07 8.87
C ASP A 116 12.79 10.13 9.08
N ARG A 117 11.58 10.67 9.22
CA ARG A 117 10.36 9.86 9.24
C ARG A 117 10.14 9.10 7.95
N ARG A 118 10.35 9.73 6.79
CA ARG A 118 10.26 9.05 5.50
C ARG A 118 11.21 7.89 5.44
N LYS A 119 12.47 8.09 5.86
CA LYS A 119 13.48 7.02 5.93
C LYS A 119 13.00 5.86 6.82
N ALA A 120 12.46 6.18 8.00
CA ALA A 120 11.95 5.18 8.92
C ALA A 120 10.75 4.40 8.36
N MET A 121 9.82 5.08 7.68
CA MET A 121 8.66 4.44 7.04
C MET A 121 9.06 3.59 5.83
N LEU A 122 10.04 4.02 5.04
CA LEU A 122 10.59 3.21 3.95
C LEU A 122 11.24 1.92 4.47
N GLU A 123 11.94 1.99 5.62
CA GLU A 123 12.46 0.79 6.31
C GLU A 123 11.35 -0.14 6.77
N ASP A 124 10.27 0.41 7.32
CA ASP A 124 9.11 -0.38 7.76
C ASP A 124 8.50 -1.13 6.57
N ILE A 125 8.35 -0.44 5.42
CA ILE A 125 7.86 -1.05 4.17
C ILE A 125 8.84 -2.12 3.66
N ALA A 126 10.14 -1.85 3.71
CA ALA A 126 11.15 -2.81 3.28
C ALA A 126 11.11 -4.10 4.12
N ILE A 127 11.02 -3.98 5.43
CA ILE A 127 10.91 -5.12 6.34
C ILE A 127 9.61 -5.88 6.10
N LEU A 128 8.49 -5.17 5.92
CA LEU A 128 7.18 -5.76 5.64
C LEU A 128 7.18 -6.59 4.35
N THR A 129 7.89 -6.12 3.33
CA THR A 129 7.86 -6.71 1.99
C THR A 129 9.06 -7.61 1.70
N GLY A 130 10.02 -7.71 2.63
CA GLY A 130 11.27 -8.46 2.44
C GLY A 130 12.22 -7.81 1.44
N GLY A 131 12.08 -6.50 1.19
CA GLY A 131 12.91 -5.73 0.27
C GLY A 131 14.03 -4.96 0.98
N THR A 132 14.74 -4.16 0.20
CA THR A 132 15.83 -3.30 0.66
C THR A 132 15.56 -1.87 0.21
N VAL A 133 15.72 -0.90 1.10
CA VAL A 133 15.68 0.52 0.72
C VAL A 133 16.94 0.84 -0.10
N ILE A 134 16.73 1.22 -1.36
CA ILE A 134 17.81 1.68 -2.23
C ILE A 134 18.15 3.12 -1.83
N SER A 135 19.27 3.27 -1.15
CA SER A 135 19.77 4.53 -0.61
C SER A 135 21.28 4.63 -0.78
N GLU A 136 21.77 5.75 -1.30
CA GLU A 136 23.20 6.01 -1.42
C GLU A 136 23.89 6.08 -0.04
N GLU A 137 23.19 6.53 0.99
CA GLU A 137 23.70 6.53 2.37
C GLU A 137 24.01 5.11 2.87
N LYS A 138 23.30 4.11 2.31
CA LYS A 138 23.53 2.68 2.59
C LYS A 138 24.45 1.99 1.59
N GLY A 139 25.00 2.72 0.63
CA GLY A 139 25.86 2.20 -0.41
C GLY A 139 25.14 1.59 -1.61
N PHE A 140 23.80 1.74 -1.70
CA PHE A 140 23.00 1.26 -2.82
C PHE A 140 22.71 2.40 -3.80
N LYS A 141 23.06 2.20 -5.06
CA LYS A 141 22.67 3.12 -6.14
C LYS A 141 21.52 2.54 -6.95
N LEU A 142 20.64 3.41 -7.44
CA LEU A 142 19.46 3.00 -8.20
C LEU A 142 19.84 2.26 -9.50
N GLU A 143 20.90 2.68 -10.17
CA GLU A 143 21.45 2.04 -11.39
C GLU A 143 21.91 0.59 -11.18
N ASN A 144 22.27 0.22 -9.94
CA ASN A 144 22.71 -1.11 -9.54
C ASN A 144 21.62 -1.93 -8.86
N ALA A 145 20.38 -1.41 -8.82
CA ALA A 145 19.26 -2.14 -8.24
C ALA A 145 18.97 -3.40 -9.05
N ASP A 146 18.72 -4.49 -8.34
CA ASP A 146 18.37 -5.78 -8.92
C ASP A 146 17.11 -6.35 -8.27
N ILE A 147 16.52 -7.36 -8.87
CA ILE A 147 15.34 -8.07 -8.38
C ILE A 147 15.51 -8.53 -6.92
N THR A 148 16.71 -8.94 -6.55
CA THR A 148 17.04 -9.37 -5.17
C THR A 148 16.87 -8.27 -4.11
N HIS A 149 16.86 -6.99 -4.51
CA HIS A 149 16.62 -5.86 -3.61
C HIS A 149 15.14 -5.49 -3.51
N LEU A 150 14.32 -6.00 -4.43
CA LEU A 150 12.90 -5.65 -4.48
C LEU A 150 12.12 -6.37 -3.38
N GLY A 151 11.22 -5.62 -2.75
CA GLY A 151 10.20 -6.22 -1.91
C GLY A 151 9.17 -6.97 -2.75
N GLN A 152 8.36 -7.79 -2.08
CA GLN A 152 7.30 -8.59 -2.67
C GLN A 152 6.03 -8.51 -1.82
N ALA A 153 4.89 -8.72 -2.44
CA ALA A 153 3.61 -8.89 -1.77
C ALA A 153 2.72 -9.82 -2.59
N GLU A 154 1.67 -10.33 -2.00
CA GLU A 154 0.65 -11.08 -2.73
C GLU A 154 -0.17 -10.15 -3.64
N LYS A 155 -0.54 -8.98 -3.11
CA LYS A 155 -1.32 -7.99 -3.85
C LYS A 155 -0.98 -6.57 -3.41
N ILE A 156 -1.13 -5.62 -4.32
CA ILE A 156 -1.19 -4.18 -4.01
C ILE A 156 -2.47 -3.59 -4.58
N VAL A 157 -3.02 -2.62 -3.85
CA VAL A 157 -4.13 -1.78 -4.28
C VAL A 157 -3.73 -0.33 -4.08
N VAL A 158 -3.79 0.46 -5.16
CA VAL A 158 -3.42 1.88 -5.14
C VAL A 158 -4.59 2.69 -5.68
N ASP A 159 -5.16 3.53 -4.85
CA ASP A 159 -6.15 4.53 -5.25
C ASP A 159 -5.51 5.92 -5.40
N LYS A 160 -6.31 6.96 -5.54
CA LYS A 160 -5.84 8.34 -5.68
C LYS A 160 -5.16 8.88 -4.40
N ASP A 161 -5.49 8.34 -3.24
CA ASP A 161 -5.08 8.85 -1.93
C ASP A 161 -4.19 7.87 -1.15
N ASN A 162 -4.35 6.56 -1.39
CA ASN A 162 -3.75 5.50 -0.57
C ASN A 162 -3.04 4.43 -1.39
N THR A 163 -2.07 3.80 -0.75
CA THR A 163 -1.43 2.56 -1.22
C THR A 163 -1.57 1.51 -0.14
N THR A 164 -2.15 0.37 -0.50
CA THR A 164 -2.32 -0.79 0.38
C THR A 164 -1.45 -1.94 -0.12
N ILE A 165 -0.62 -2.48 0.75
CA ILE A 165 0.19 -3.68 0.53
C ILE A 165 -0.46 -4.82 1.30
N VAL A 166 -0.84 -5.86 0.60
CA VAL A 166 -1.53 -7.03 1.17
C VAL A 166 -0.58 -8.22 1.14
N ASN A 167 -0.41 -8.86 2.29
CA ASN A 167 0.44 -10.03 2.48
C ASN A 167 1.87 -9.82 1.95
N GLY A 168 2.61 -8.92 2.62
CA GLY A 168 4.01 -8.62 2.29
C GLY A 168 4.92 -9.84 2.46
N GLY A 169 5.95 -9.94 1.62
CA GLY A 169 6.90 -11.07 1.60
C GLY A 169 7.96 -11.05 2.71
N GLY A 170 7.87 -10.14 3.68
CA GLY A 170 8.77 -10.09 4.83
C GLY A 170 8.54 -11.25 5.80
N THR A 171 9.57 -11.63 6.56
CA THR A 171 9.45 -12.68 7.56
C THR A 171 8.80 -12.17 8.84
N GLU A 172 8.00 -13.00 9.50
CA GLU A 172 7.34 -12.65 10.77
C GLU A 172 8.35 -12.22 11.84
N ASP A 173 9.49 -12.89 11.91
CA ASP A 173 10.55 -12.58 12.87
C ASP A 173 11.12 -11.17 12.68
N MET A 174 11.38 -10.75 11.44
CA MET A 174 11.89 -9.41 11.12
C MET A 174 10.85 -8.33 11.43
N ILE A 175 9.58 -8.60 11.13
CA ILE A 175 8.47 -7.70 11.43
C ILE A 175 8.27 -7.57 12.93
N ALA A 176 8.28 -8.68 13.68
CA ALA A 176 8.19 -8.69 15.14
C ALA A 176 9.35 -7.93 15.80
N ALA A 177 10.59 -8.14 15.31
CA ALA A 177 11.75 -7.40 15.77
C ALA A 177 11.59 -5.89 15.54
N ARG A 178 11.09 -5.49 14.37
CA ARG A 178 10.83 -4.07 14.08
C ARG A 178 9.75 -3.47 14.96
N ILE A 179 8.66 -4.18 15.19
CA ILE A 179 7.59 -3.78 16.11
C ILE A 179 8.15 -3.56 17.52
N ASN A 180 8.99 -4.48 18.02
CA ASN A 180 9.60 -4.34 19.33
C ASN A 180 10.57 -3.15 19.40
N GLN A 181 11.31 -2.88 18.33
CA GLN A 181 12.18 -1.70 18.24
C GLN A 181 11.36 -0.40 18.32
N ILE A 182 10.23 -0.30 17.61
CA ILE A 182 9.37 0.88 17.66
C ILE A 182 8.76 1.03 19.07
N LYS A 183 8.31 -0.05 19.71
CA LYS A 183 7.81 -0.02 21.10
C LYS A 183 8.86 0.51 22.08
N ALA A 184 10.09 0.04 21.98
CA ALA A 184 11.18 0.55 22.82
C ALA A 184 11.45 2.05 22.59
N GLN A 185 11.35 2.53 21.35
CA GLN A 185 11.46 3.96 21.04
C GLN A 185 10.31 4.78 21.66
N ILE A 186 9.08 4.25 21.67
CA ILE A 186 7.92 4.90 22.31
C ILE A 186 8.15 5.07 23.83
N GLU A 187 8.74 4.06 24.47
CA GLU A 187 9.01 4.10 25.91
C GLU A 187 10.13 5.08 26.28
N THR A 188 11.12 5.27 25.40
CA THR A 188 12.30 6.08 25.66
C THR A 188 12.17 7.54 25.20
N THR A 189 11.24 7.85 24.29
CA THR A 189 11.08 9.22 23.79
C THR A 189 10.47 10.15 24.84
N THR A 190 11.04 11.35 24.96
CA THR A 190 10.55 12.42 25.84
C THR A 190 9.60 13.39 25.14
N SER A 191 9.51 13.33 23.81
CA SER A 191 8.65 14.17 22.98
C SER A 191 7.29 13.52 22.79
N ASP A 192 6.23 14.18 23.22
CA ASP A 192 4.85 13.68 23.01
C ASP A 192 4.49 13.58 21.53
N TYR A 193 4.97 14.53 20.72
CA TYR A 193 4.80 14.50 19.27
C TYR A 193 5.49 13.30 18.62
N ASP A 194 6.74 13.00 19.00
CA ASP A 194 7.46 11.83 18.48
C ASP A 194 6.81 10.53 18.95
N ARG A 195 6.32 10.51 20.19
CA ARG A 195 5.56 9.37 20.72
C ARG A 195 4.32 9.09 19.91
N GLU A 196 3.51 10.10 19.60
CA GLU A 196 2.33 9.98 18.76
C GLU A 196 2.69 9.41 17.38
N LYS A 197 3.74 9.93 16.75
CA LYS A 197 4.17 9.48 15.42
C LYS A 197 4.79 8.08 15.40
N LEU A 198 5.43 7.68 16.48
CA LEU A 198 5.87 6.29 16.64
C LEU A 198 4.68 5.34 16.86
N GLN A 199 3.65 5.78 17.58
CA GLN A 199 2.41 5.02 17.75
C GLN A 199 1.66 4.84 16.43
N GLU A 200 1.57 5.87 15.59
CA GLU A 200 1.00 5.77 14.23
C GLU A 200 1.76 4.74 13.38
N ARG A 201 3.10 4.76 13.41
CA ARG A 201 3.92 3.77 12.70
C ARG A 201 3.71 2.35 13.23
N LEU A 202 3.67 2.22 14.55
CA LEU A 202 3.39 0.93 15.19
C LEU A 202 2.03 0.38 14.77
N ALA A 203 0.99 1.22 14.78
CA ALA A 203 -0.36 0.83 14.38
C ALA A 203 -0.41 0.36 12.92
N LYS A 204 0.26 1.08 12.01
CA LYS A 204 0.34 0.71 10.58
C LYS A 204 1.07 -0.63 10.37
N LEU A 205 2.18 -0.87 11.07
CA LEU A 205 2.98 -2.08 10.91
C LEU A 205 2.36 -3.31 11.62
N ALA A 206 1.79 -3.11 12.82
CA ALA A 206 1.24 -4.18 13.64
C ALA A 206 -0.25 -4.46 13.35
N GLY A 207 -0.96 -3.52 12.74
CA GLY A 207 -2.40 -3.63 12.48
C GLY A 207 -2.76 -4.67 11.41
N GLY A 208 -1.86 -4.95 10.49
CA GLY A 208 -2.11 -5.86 9.37
C GLY A 208 -3.22 -5.40 8.44
N VAL A 209 -3.65 -6.30 7.58
CA VAL A 209 -4.79 -6.12 6.66
C VAL A 209 -5.78 -7.27 6.88
N ALA A 210 -7.05 -6.94 7.10
CA ALA A 210 -8.12 -7.92 7.08
C ALA A 210 -8.69 -8.02 5.65
N VAL A 211 -8.54 -9.17 5.03
CA VAL A 211 -9.11 -9.45 3.72
C VAL A 211 -10.44 -10.17 3.92
N LEU A 212 -11.53 -9.49 3.56
CA LEU A 212 -12.88 -10.05 3.61
C LEU A 212 -13.19 -10.70 2.24
N TYR A 213 -13.18 -12.02 2.21
CA TYR A 213 -13.55 -12.80 1.04
C TYR A 213 -15.06 -12.99 1.01
N VAL A 214 -15.71 -12.44 -0.01
CA VAL A 214 -17.16 -12.53 -0.20
C VAL A 214 -17.46 -13.72 -1.10
N GLY A 215 -18.22 -14.68 -0.59
CA GLY A 215 -18.67 -15.85 -1.34
C GLY A 215 -20.18 -15.85 -1.57
N ALA A 216 -20.59 -16.40 -2.73
CA ALA A 216 -21.99 -16.63 -3.08
C ALA A 216 -22.10 -17.80 -4.07
N PRO A 217 -23.31 -18.39 -4.25
CA PRO A 217 -23.53 -19.51 -5.17
C PRO A 217 -23.33 -19.17 -6.65
N THR A 218 -23.56 -17.92 -7.02
CA THR A 218 -23.41 -17.43 -8.41
C THR A 218 -22.54 -16.18 -8.47
N GLU A 219 -21.91 -15.95 -9.62
CA GLU A 219 -21.06 -14.79 -9.87
C GLU A 219 -21.85 -13.46 -9.73
N ILE A 220 -23.11 -13.45 -10.18
CA ILE A 220 -23.99 -12.27 -10.08
C ILE A 220 -24.29 -11.95 -8.62
N GLU A 221 -24.69 -12.95 -7.84
CA GLU A 221 -24.95 -12.77 -6.41
C GLU A 221 -23.68 -12.38 -5.63
N MET A 222 -22.52 -12.90 -6.04
CA MET A 222 -21.25 -12.55 -5.43
C MET A 222 -20.91 -11.09 -5.68
N LYS A 223 -21.08 -10.60 -6.91
CA LYS A 223 -20.85 -9.19 -7.25
C LYS A 223 -21.79 -8.28 -6.45
N GLU A 224 -23.09 -8.57 -6.47
CA GLU A 224 -24.08 -7.79 -5.68
C GLU A 224 -23.78 -7.78 -4.18
N LYS A 225 -23.35 -8.91 -3.63
CA LYS A 225 -22.98 -9.01 -2.22
C LYS A 225 -21.69 -8.25 -1.91
N LYS A 226 -20.70 -8.29 -2.82
CA LYS A 226 -19.46 -7.52 -2.71
C LYS A 226 -19.77 -6.02 -2.71
N ASP A 227 -20.56 -5.53 -3.65
CA ASP A 227 -20.95 -4.11 -3.74
C ASP A 227 -21.62 -3.62 -2.43
N ARG A 228 -22.53 -4.43 -1.86
CA ARG A 228 -23.16 -4.12 -0.56
C ARG A 228 -22.17 -4.12 0.61
N VAL A 229 -21.17 -4.96 0.58
CA VAL A 229 -20.11 -5.01 1.60
C VAL A 229 -19.21 -3.78 1.48
N ASP A 230 -18.85 -3.38 0.28
CA ASP A 230 -18.05 -2.19 0.02
C ASP A 230 -18.79 -0.91 0.48
N ASP A 231 -20.09 -0.79 0.19
CA ASP A 231 -20.93 0.31 0.70
C ASP A 231 -20.98 0.33 2.23
N ALA A 232 -21.16 -0.83 2.87
CA ALA A 232 -21.17 -0.94 4.32
C ALA A 232 -19.80 -0.59 4.93
N LEU A 233 -18.71 -0.98 4.29
CA LEU A 233 -17.35 -0.65 4.72
C LEU A 233 -17.09 0.86 4.64
N ASN A 234 -17.45 1.49 3.53
CA ASN A 234 -17.31 2.93 3.34
C ASN A 234 -18.14 3.73 4.35
N SER A 235 -19.39 3.32 4.58
CA SER A 235 -20.24 3.92 5.60
C SER A 235 -19.69 3.75 7.01
N THR A 236 -19.09 2.59 7.31
CA THR A 236 -18.48 2.31 8.61
C THR A 236 -17.21 3.17 8.81
N ARG A 237 -16.37 3.32 7.79
CA ARG A 237 -15.18 4.20 7.84
C ARG A 237 -15.59 5.64 8.12
N ALA A 238 -16.54 6.17 7.36
CA ALA A 238 -17.05 7.53 7.57
C ALA A 238 -17.63 7.71 8.99
N ALA A 239 -18.36 6.73 9.51
CA ALA A 239 -18.90 6.77 10.86
C ALA A 239 -17.82 6.75 11.96
N VAL A 240 -16.71 6.04 11.74
CA VAL A 240 -15.57 6.00 12.67
C VAL A 240 -14.78 7.31 12.65
N GLU A 241 -14.60 7.92 11.48
CA GLU A 241 -13.83 9.15 11.30
C GLU A 241 -14.61 10.41 11.70
N GLU A 242 -15.88 10.51 11.28
CA GLU A 242 -16.70 11.73 11.41
C GLU A 242 -17.81 11.61 12.47
N GLY A 243 -18.06 10.40 12.96
CA GLY A 243 -19.16 10.13 13.89
C GLY A 243 -20.49 9.88 13.18
N VAL A 244 -21.56 9.79 13.97
CA VAL A 244 -22.91 9.50 13.47
C VAL A 244 -23.93 10.50 14.01
N VAL A 245 -24.99 10.74 13.24
CA VAL A 245 -26.15 11.54 13.62
C VAL A 245 -27.42 10.69 13.55
N PRO A 246 -28.51 11.07 14.25
CA PRO A 246 -29.78 10.38 14.13
C PRO A 246 -30.28 10.35 12.70
N GLY A 247 -30.66 9.15 12.22
CA GLY A 247 -31.16 8.95 10.85
C GLY A 247 -32.62 9.45 10.67
N GLY A 248 -33.21 9.13 9.50
CA GLY A 248 -34.60 9.45 9.19
C GLY A 248 -34.89 10.95 9.03
N GLY A 249 -33.90 11.77 8.70
CA GLY A 249 -34.06 13.22 8.54
C GLY A 249 -34.08 14.02 9.86
N VAL A 250 -33.96 13.34 11.01
CA VAL A 250 -34.01 13.99 12.34
C VAL A 250 -32.91 15.03 12.52
N ALA A 251 -31.71 14.77 11.99
CA ALA A 251 -30.60 15.71 12.07
C ALA A 251 -30.91 17.02 11.33
N LEU A 252 -31.55 16.96 10.15
CA LEU A 252 -31.96 18.13 9.37
C LEU A 252 -33.07 18.96 10.04
N VAL A 253 -33.95 18.30 10.83
CA VAL A 253 -35.03 19.00 11.56
C VAL A 253 -34.49 19.66 12.82
N ARG A 254 -33.37 19.18 13.37
CA ARG A 254 -32.72 19.71 14.59
C ARG A 254 -31.66 20.78 14.32
N ALA A 255 -31.18 20.86 13.08
CA ALA A 255 -30.24 21.90 12.63
C ALA A 255 -31.00 23.20 12.32
#